data_85c244d3328b5afd2a1a2fad466020a0
#
_entry.id   85c244d3328b5afd2a1a2fad466020a0
#
_cell.length_a   1.000
_cell.length_b   1.000
_cell.length_c   1.000
_cell.angle_alpha   90.00
_cell.angle_beta   90.00
_cell.angle_gamma   90.00
#
_symmetry.space_group_name_H-M   'P 1'
#
loop_
_entity.id
_entity.type
_entity.pdbx_description
1 polymer ?
#
loop_
_entity_poly.entity_id
_entity_poly.type
_entity_poly.pdbx_seq_one_letter_code
_entity_poly.pdbx_strand_id
1 'polypeptide(L)'
;MTALAGGWRRAAEALAIPVGALAGALLVFGLFMAVLQHNPLEVYALIYRGAFASAFSWQNTLARAAPLVLTALCVALPAQAGLMVIGGEGALVLGGLAAAVVGPRMAGAPPAAALVAMAAAGMLAGALWIALAGALRQYRGVNETISSLLLTYVAIAVFNHLVEGPLRDPASLNKPSTMAIGEANMLGLLPGLDVHWGLAFGLAACVAAYVLVRHTTLGFAVRIVGGNARAARLAGLRVNGLVLATCALGGAAAGLAGMVEVAAVHGSANASLIAGYGYAGILVAFIARQNPLAIVPVAVLLGGISASGGMLQRRLDLPDATVLVLQGVAFVVVLASETLYGRWSQNNVVGGSGGGAAPLPPRA
;
A
#
# COMPACT_ATOMS: atom_id res chain seq x y z
N MET A 1 29.09 -17.69 -21.55
CA MET A 1 28.90 -18.15 -20.17
C MET A 1 28.78 -17.00 -19.14
N THR A 2 29.33 -15.82 -19.37
CA THR A 2 29.26 -14.65 -18.44
C THR A 2 27.90 -13.99 -18.31
N ALA A 3 27.04 -14.02 -19.33
CA ALA A 3 25.70 -13.40 -19.28
C ALA A 3 24.69 -14.17 -18.42
N LEU A 4 24.78 -15.50 -18.37
CA LEU A 4 23.92 -16.34 -17.53
C LEU A 4 24.29 -16.24 -16.03
N ALA A 5 25.58 -16.12 -15.71
CA ALA A 5 26.06 -15.93 -14.34
C ALA A 5 25.62 -14.57 -13.74
N GLY A 6 25.47 -13.52 -14.58
CA GLY A 6 24.94 -12.20 -14.16
C GLY A 6 23.45 -12.22 -13.84
N GLY A 7 22.66 -13.08 -14.48
CA GLY A 7 21.22 -13.21 -14.24
C GLY A 7 20.91 -13.85 -12.88
N TRP A 8 21.59 -14.93 -12.51
CA TRP A 8 21.41 -15.61 -11.23
C TRP A 8 21.84 -14.77 -10.03
N ARG A 9 22.95 -14.03 -10.16
CA ARG A 9 23.41 -13.11 -9.10
C ARG A 9 22.41 -11.98 -8.86
N ARG A 10 21.88 -11.36 -9.91
CA ARG A 10 20.83 -10.32 -9.79
C ARG A 10 19.54 -10.87 -9.19
N ALA A 11 19.15 -12.11 -9.54
CA ALA A 11 17.99 -12.75 -8.93
C ALA A 11 18.25 -13.10 -7.46
N ALA A 12 19.45 -13.55 -7.11
CA ALA A 12 19.85 -13.82 -5.74
C ALA A 12 19.90 -12.53 -4.89
N GLU A 13 20.47 -11.44 -5.40
CA GLU A 13 20.46 -10.12 -4.73
C GLU A 13 19.04 -9.59 -4.54
N ALA A 14 18.16 -9.77 -5.55
CA ALA A 14 16.78 -9.34 -5.50
C ALA A 14 15.95 -10.05 -4.41
N LEU A 15 16.33 -11.26 -4.03
CA LEU A 15 15.69 -12.04 -2.95
C LEU A 15 16.43 -11.90 -1.61
N ALA A 16 17.76 -11.93 -1.62
CA ALA A 16 18.57 -11.96 -0.40
C ALA A 16 18.44 -10.66 0.41
N ILE A 17 18.36 -9.49 -0.25
CA ILE A 17 18.26 -8.22 0.45
C ILE A 17 16.90 -8.04 1.16
N PRO A 18 15.73 -8.27 0.54
CA PRO A 18 14.46 -8.23 1.26
C PRO A 18 14.35 -9.27 2.37
N VAL A 19 14.84 -10.50 2.13
CA VAL A 19 14.84 -11.56 3.14
C VAL A 19 15.78 -11.20 4.30
N GLY A 20 16.96 -10.67 4.01
CA GLY A 20 17.90 -10.18 5.03
C GLY A 20 17.32 -8.99 5.82
N ALA A 21 16.65 -8.07 5.14
CA ALA A 21 15.96 -6.95 5.79
C ALA A 21 14.84 -7.44 6.71
N LEU A 22 14.04 -8.41 6.25
CA LEU A 22 12.98 -9.00 7.08
C LEU A 22 13.55 -9.73 8.30
N ALA A 23 14.62 -10.52 8.12
CA ALA A 23 15.33 -11.17 9.21
C ALA A 23 15.90 -10.17 10.21
N GLY A 24 16.52 -9.08 9.73
CA GLY A 24 16.99 -7.97 10.56
C GLY A 24 15.86 -7.29 11.33
N ALA A 25 14.72 -7.07 10.69
CA ALA A 25 13.54 -6.51 11.35
C ALA A 25 13.01 -7.43 12.46
N LEU A 26 12.97 -8.73 12.22
CA LEU A 26 12.58 -9.72 13.22
C LEU A 26 13.58 -9.72 14.40
N LEU A 27 14.90 -9.65 14.15
CA LEU A 27 15.90 -9.58 15.22
C LEU A 27 15.73 -8.32 16.08
N VAL A 28 15.54 -7.15 15.47
CA VAL A 28 15.31 -5.89 16.20
C VAL A 28 14.03 -5.95 17.02
N PHE A 29 12.96 -6.46 16.45
CA PHE A 29 11.69 -6.64 17.14
C PHE A 29 11.80 -7.67 18.27
N GLY A 30 12.52 -8.78 18.05
CA GLY A 30 12.79 -9.77 19.09
C GLY A 30 13.54 -9.21 20.28
N LEU A 31 14.55 -8.36 20.02
CA LEU A 31 15.26 -7.64 21.08
C LEU A 31 14.33 -6.69 21.86
N PHE A 32 13.45 -5.98 21.14
CA PHE A 32 12.44 -5.12 21.77
C PHE A 32 11.50 -5.94 22.67
N MET A 33 11.02 -7.12 22.22
CA MET A 33 10.20 -8.01 23.05
C MET A 33 10.95 -8.53 24.27
N ALA A 34 12.23 -8.89 24.11
CA ALA A 34 13.07 -9.34 25.23
C ALA A 34 13.26 -8.23 26.28
N VAL A 35 13.40 -6.98 25.88
CA VAL A 35 13.46 -5.82 26.80
C VAL A 35 12.14 -5.66 27.57
N LEU A 36 11.02 -5.95 26.95
CA LEU A 36 9.69 -5.98 27.57
C LEU A 36 9.43 -7.25 28.43
N GLN A 37 10.46 -8.07 28.66
CA GLN A 37 10.38 -9.32 29.45
C GLN A 37 9.46 -10.39 28.81
N HIS A 38 9.18 -10.32 27.51
CA HIS A 38 8.48 -11.35 26.76
C HIS A 38 9.44 -12.22 25.96
N ASN A 39 9.17 -13.51 25.89
CA ASN A 39 9.98 -14.44 25.10
C ASN A 39 9.72 -14.18 23.59
N PRO A 40 10.72 -13.75 22.81
CA PRO A 40 10.54 -13.46 21.38
C PRO A 40 10.04 -14.65 20.57
N LEU A 41 10.49 -15.86 20.90
CA LEU A 41 10.10 -17.08 20.18
C LEU A 41 8.62 -17.40 20.40
N GLU A 42 8.09 -17.16 21.60
CA GLU A 42 6.68 -17.31 21.90
C GLU A 42 5.84 -16.29 21.13
N VAL A 43 6.29 -15.03 21.10
CA VAL A 43 5.63 -13.98 20.33
C VAL A 43 5.58 -14.34 18.84
N TYR A 44 6.67 -14.82 18.25
CA TYR A 44 6.68 -15.23 16.85
C TYR A 44 5.80 -16.45 16.59
N ALA A 45 5.79 -17.43 17.50
CA ALA A 45 4.89 -18.57 17.39
C ALA A 45 3.41 -18.16 17.43
N LEU A 46 3.06 -17.17 18.26
CA LEU A 46 1.70 -16.63 18.33
C LEU A 46 1.35 -15.80 17.08
N ILE A 47 2.29 -15.02 16.54
CA ILE A 47 2.11 -14.33 15.26
C ILE A 47 1.82 -15.35 14.15
N TYR A 48 2.63 -16.40 14.04
CA TYR A 48 2.42 -17.45 13.04
C TYR A 48 1.06 -18.14 13.22
N ARG A 49 0.70 -18.49 14.46
CA ARG A 49 -0.59 -19.14 14.77
C ARG A 49 -1.77 -18.23 14.45
N GLY A 50 -1.67 -16.94 14.78
CA GLY A 50 -2.71 -15.95 14.51
C GLY A 50 -2.89 -15.65 13.02
N ALA A 51 -1.80 -15.77 12.25
CA ALA A 51 -1.80 -15.47 10.82
C ALA A 51 -2.16 -16.67 9.94
N PHE A 52 -1.60 -17.88 10.21
CA PHE A 52 -1.55 -18.94 9.20
C PHE A 52 -1.90 -20.36 9.71
N ALA A 53 -2.06 -20.58 11.02
CA ALA A 53 -2.19 -21.94 11.56
C ALA A 53 -3.57 -22.57 11.39
N SER A 54 -4.62 -21.79 11.11
CA SER A 54 -5.99 -22.31 10.97
C SER A 54 -6.71 -21.68 9.77
N ALA A 55 -7.78 -22.32 9.31
CA ALA A 55 -8.62 -21.75 8.26
C ALA A 55 -9.15 -20.36 8.64
N PHE A 56 -9.58 -20.18 9.88
CA PHE A 56 -10.00 -18.88 10.42
C PHE A 56 -8.88 -17.83 10.41
N SER A 57 -7.64 -18.22 10.74
CA SER A 57 -6.48 -17.32 10.67
C SER A 57 -6.23 -16.88 9.23
N TRP A 58 -6.30 -17.80 8.27
CA TRP A 58 -6.16 -17.49 6.85
C TRP A 58 -7.26 -16.56 6.34
N GLN A 59 -8.52 -16.77 6.74
CA GLN A 59 -9.63 -15.87 6.38
C GLN A 59 -9.37 -14.45 6.86
N ASN A 60 -8.98 -14.26 8.13
CA ASN A 60 -8.64 -12.95 8.69
C ASN A 60 -7.43 -12.32 7.99
N THR A 61 -6.41 -13.12 7.68
CA THR A 61 -5.23 -12.68 6.96
C THR A 61 -5.58 -12.16 5.57
N LEU A 62 -6.36 -12.91 4.81
CA LEU A 62 -6.79 -12.54 3.46
C LEU A 62 -7.75 -11.35 3.45
N ALA A 63 -8.63 -11.25 4.45
CA ALA A 63 -9.51 -10.09 4.61
C ALA A 63 -8.70 -8.80 4.82
N ARG A 64 -7.67 -8.84 5.69
CA ARG A 64 -6.78 -7.68 5.92
C ARG A 64 -5.80 -7.43 4.77
N ALA A 65 -5.45 -8.46 3.99
CA ALA A 65 -4.61 -8.30 2.81
C ALA A 65 -5.30 -7.50 1.69
N ALA A 66 -6.61 -7.59 1.56
CA ALA A 66 -7.36 -6.91 0.50
C ALA A 66 -7.15 -5.37 0.46
N PRO A 67 -7.36 -4.61 1.55
CA PRO A 67 -7.07 -3.18 1.56
C PRO A 67 -5.57 -2.87 1.42
N LEU A 68 -4.68 -3.73 1.94
CA LEU A 68 -3.23 -3.56 1.79
C LEU A 68 -2.77 -3.68 0.34
N VAL A 69 -3.32 -4.60 -0.42
CA VAL A 69 -3.05 -4.74 -1.86
C VAL A 69 -3.42 -3.46 -2.61
N LEU A 70 -4.61 -2.95 -2.36
CA LEU A 70 -5.13 -1.75 -3.02
C LEU A 70 -4.37 -0.49 -2.63
N THR A 71 -4.03 -0.32 -1.35
CA THR A 71 -3.25 0.84 -0.88
C THR A 71 -1.79 0.78 -1.32
N ALA A 72 -1.21 -0.42 -1.46
CA ALA A 72 0.12 -0.58 -2.03
C ALA A 72 0.19 -0.16 -3.51
N LEU A 73 -0.88 -0.39 -4.29
CA LEU A 73 -0.97 0.12 -5.66
C LEU A 73 -1.01 1.64 -5.72
N CYS A 74 -1.54 2.31 -4.67
CA CYS A 74 -1.50 3.78 -4.57
C CYS A 74 -0.07 4.33 -4.56
N VAL A 75 0.86 3.58 -4.00
CA VAL A 75 2.29 3.93 -3.98
C VAL A 75 3.00 3.44 -5.23
N ALA A 76 2.74 2.19 -5.63
CA ALA A 76 3.48 1.53 -6.70
C ALA A 76 3.23 2.14 -8.09
N LEU A 77 2.02 2.65 -8.37
CA LEU A 77 1.69 3.23 -9.68
C LEU A 77 2.38 4.60 -9.90
N PRO A 78 2.29 5.59 -8.99
CA PRO A 78 3.05 6.83 -9.13
C PRO A 78 4.57 6.63 -9.11
N ALA A 79 5.06 5.62 -8.39
CA ALA A 79 6.48 5.28 -8.35
C ALA A 79 7.04 4.87 -9.72
N GLN A 80 6.22 4.30 -10.63
CA GLN A 80 6.63 4.04 -12.01
C GLN A 80 6.94 5.33 -12.79
N ALA A 81 6.34 6.47 -12.40
CA ALA A 81 6.63 7.79 -12.94
C ALA A 81 7.71 8.55 -12.15
N GLY A 82 8.36 7.90 -11.18
CA GLY A 82 9.41 8.48 -10.35
C GLY A 82 8.89 9.34 -9.18
N LEU A 83 7.63 9.19 -8.76
CA LEU A 83 7.05 9.91 -7.64
C LEU A 83 6.86 9.02 -6.41
N MET A 84 7.20 9.56 -5.24
CA MET A 84 7.01 8.92 -3.95
C MET A 84 5.78 9.51 -3.25
N VAL A 85 4.63 8.86 -3.42
CA VAL A 85 3.36 9.30 -2.81
C VAL A 85 3.10 8.53 -1.51
N ILE A 86 2.88 9.26 -0.41
CA ILE A 86 2.58 8.70 0.94
C ILE A 86 1.11 8.94 1.33
N GLY A 87 0.31 9.48 0.41
CA GLY A 87 -1.06 9.92 0.67
C GLY A 87 -2.14 8.83 0.68
N GLY A 88 -1.78 7.55 0.65
CA GLY A 88 -2.73 6.45 0.51
C GLY A 88 -3.80 6.36 1.59
N GLU A 89 -3.47 6.69 2.85
CA GLU A 89 -4.44 6.69 3.95
C GLU A 89 -5.52 7.77 3.76
N GLY A 90 -5.13 8.98 3.36
CA GLY A 90 -6.08 10.04 3.07
C GLY A 90 -7.04 9.71 1.93
N ALA A 91 -6.53 9.09 0.87
CA ALA A 91 -7.33 8.64 -0.26
C ALA A 91 -8.30 7.52 0.11
N LEU A 92 -7.86 6.57 0.96
CA LEU A 92 -8.69 5.49 1.50
C LEU A 92 -9.84 6.07 2.33
N VAL A 93 -9.54 6.94 3.27
CA VAL A 93 -10.51 7.51 4.20
C VAL A 93 -11.58 8.33 3.46
N LEU A 94 -11.16 9.20 2.52
CA LEU A 94 -12.11 9.96 1.71
C LEU A 94 -12.88 9.09 0.71
N GLY A 95 -12.24 8.06 0.17
CA GLY A 95 -12.89 7.08 -0.69
C GLY A 95 -13.98 6.29 0.04
N GLY A 96 -13.69 5.83 1.26
CA GLY A 96 -14.66 5.18 2.13
C GLY A 96 -15.81 6.10 2.53
N LEU A 97 -15.50 7.36 2.86
CA LEU A 97 -16.53 8.37 3.15
C LEU A 97 -17.46 8.59 1.95
N ALA A 98 -16.89 8.76 0.75
CA ALA A 98 -17.69 8.93 -0.47
C ALA A 98 -18.60 7.72 -0.74
N ALA A 99 -18.09 6.52 -0.55
CA ALA A 99 -18.87 5.30 -0.66
C ALA A 99 -20.00 5.24 0.38
N ALA A 100 -19.71 5.57 1.65
CA ALA A 100 -20.69 5.60 2.73
C ALA A 100 -21.79 6.65 2.54
N VAL A 101 -21.48 7.75 1.84
CA VAL A 101 -22.46 8.79 1.50
C VAL A 101 -23.36 8.34 0.35
N VAL A 102 -22.84 7.57 -0.60
CA VAL A 102 -23.59 7.07 -1.77
C VAL A 102 -24.49 5.88 -1.40
N GLY A 103 -24.00 4.96 -0.55
CA GLY A 103 -24.72 3.75 -0.18
C GLY A 103 -26.18 3.96 0.24
N PRO A 104 -26.46 4.79 1.25
CA PRO A 104 -27.83 5.05 1.69
C PRO A 104 -28.71 5.70 0.62
N ARG A 105 -28.13 6.50 -0.28
CA ARG A 105 -28.86 7.16 -1.39
C ARG A 105 -29.29 6.19 -2.49
N MET A 106 -28.66 5.02 -2.53
CA MET A 106 -29.00 3.94 -3.45
C MET A 106 -29.97 2.93 -2.84
N ALA A 107 -30.61 3.27 -1.72
CA ALA A 107 -31.66 2.43 -1.10
C ALA A 107 -32.81 2.19 -2.12
N GLY A 108 -33.12 0.91 -2.37
CA GLY A 108 -34.10 0.51 -3.38
C GLY A 108 -33.54 0.24 -4.80
N ALA A 109 -32.27 0.56 -5.06
CA ALA A 109 -31.60 0.14 -6.29
C ALA A 109 -31.13 -1.34 -6.20
N PRO A 110 -30.90 -2.02 -7.32
CA PRO A 110 -30.30 -3.34 -7.30
C PRO A 110 -28.94 -3.31 -6.59
N PRO A 111 -28.62 -4.28 -5.70
CA PRO A 111 -27.37 -4.29 -4.90
C PRO A 111 -26.11 -4.11 -5.75
N ALA A 112 -26.05 -4.74 -6.93
CA ALA A 112 -24.92 -4.58 -7.84
C ALA A 112 -24.74 -3.13 -8.32
N ALA A 113 -25.83 -2.40 -8.59
CA ALA A 113 -25.78 -1.01 -9.02
C ALA A 113 -25.32 -0.11 -7.86
N ALA A 114 -25.78 -0.36 -6.64
CA ALA A 114 -25.33 0.35 -5.46
C ALA A 114 -23.83 0.14 -5.20
N LEU A 115 -23.33 -1.09 -5.26
CA LEU A 115 -21.93 -1.41 -5.10
C LEU A 115 -21.04 -0.76 -6.17
N VAL A 116 -21.50 -0.76 -7.44
CA VAL A 116 -20.77 -0.08 -8.54
C VAL A 116 -20.75 1.43 -8.31
N ALA A 117 -21.86 2.04 -7.89
CA ALA A 117 -21.91 3.47 -7.59
C ALA A 117 -20.99 3.85 -6.41
N MET A 118 -21.01 3.05 -5.34
CA MET A 118 -20.11 3.22 -4.19
C MET A 118 -18.64 3.08 -4.59
N ALA A 119 -18.31 2.07 -5.41
CA ALA A 119 -16.96 1.87 -5.90
C ALA A 119 -16.50 3.04 -6.79
N ALA A 120 -17.35 3.49 -7.71
CA ALA A 120 -17.05 4.63 -8.56
C ALA A 120 -16.84 5.92 -7.75
N ALA A 121 -17.69 6.18 -6.75
CA ALA A 121 -17.56 7.35 -5.87
C ALA A 121 -16.25 7.28 -5.04
N GLY A 122 -15.95 6.11 -4.45
CA GLY A 122 -14.72 5.90 -3.69
C GLY A 122 -13.47 6.06 -4.54
N MET A 123 -13.45 5.43 -5.72
CA MET A 123 -12.35 5.54 -6.68
C MET A 123 -12.15 6.98 -7.16
N LEU A 124 -13.23 7.70 -7.44
CA LEU A 124 -13.16 9.10 -7.90
C LEU A 124 -12.61 10.01 -6.80
N ALA A 125 -13.11 9.89 -5.58
CA ALA A 125 -12.64 10.67 -4.44
C ALA A 125 -11.14 10.44 -4.19
N GLY A 126 -10.69 9.18 -4.13
CA GLY A 126 -9.29 8.84 -3.97
C GLY A 126 -8.42 9.31 -5.14
N ALA A 127 -8.90 9.13 -6.39
CA ALA A 127 -8.21 9.58 -7.58
C ALA A 127 -7.95 11.09 -7.58
N LEU A 128 -8.98 11.89 -7.29
CA LEU A 128 -8.87 13.35 -7.22
C LEU A 128 -7.91 13.78 -6.11
N TRP A 129 -7.96 13.10 -4.95
CA TRP A 129 -7.11 13.44 -3.81
C TRP A 129 -5.63 13.24 -4.08
N ILE A 130 -5.26 12.11 -4.63
CA ILE A 130 -3.85 11.84 -4.97
C ILE A 130 -3.41 12.60 -6.22
N ALA A 131 -4.30 12.81 -7.20
CA ALA A 131 -4.01 13.65 -8.35
C ALA A 131 -3.72 15.11 -7.93
N LEU A 132 -4.32 15.61 -6.85
CA LEU A 132 -4.01 16.93 -6.28
C LEU A 132 -2.53 17.01 -5.85
N ALA A 133 -2.00 15.99 -5.15
CA ALA A 133 -0.58 15.94 -4.79
C ALA A 133 0.32 15.91 -6.05
N GLY A 134 -0.06 15.10 -7.06
CA GLY A 134 0.62 15.07 -8.35
C GLY A 134 0.57 16.42 -9.08
N ALA A 135 -0.56 17.13 -9.04
CA ALA A 135 -0.71 18.45 -9.63
C ALA A 135 0.17 19.51 -8.93
N LEU A 136 0.21 19.50 -7.59
CA LEU A 136 1.11 20.38 -6.83
C LEU A 136 2.57 20.16 -7.23
N ARG A 137 2.98 18.91 -7.44
CA ARG A 137 4.32 18.58 -7.94
C ARG A 137 4.56 19.13 -9.35
N GLN A 138 3.64 18.87 -10.29
CA GLN A 138 3.86 19.17 -11.71
C GLN A 138 3.74 20.67 -12.03
N TYR A 139 2.81 21.38 -11.38
CA TYR A 139 2.51 22.77 -11.71
C TYR A 139 3.15 23.79 -10.76
N ARG A 140 3.43 23.38 -9.52
CA ARG A 140 4.00 24.26 -8.49
C ARG A 140 5.38 23.84 -7.98
N GLY A 141 5.89 22.68 -8.41
CA GLY A 141 7.20 22.17 -7.98
C GLY A 141 7.27 21.75 -6.51
N VAL A 142 6.11 21.61 -5.85
CA VAL A 142 6.04 21.17 -4.44
C VAL A 142 6.48 19.70 -4.34
N ASN A 143 7.21 19.34 -3.29
CA ASN A 143 7.59 17.95 -3.06
C ASN A 143 6.36 17.08 -2.84
N GLU A 144 6.19 16.04 -3.67
CA GLU A 144 5.01 15.17 -3.67
C GLU A 144 4.89 14.34 -2.39
N THR A 145 6.00 13.91 -1.82
CA THR A 145 6.03 13.12 -0.58
C THR A 145 5.50 13.94 0.58
N ILE A 146 5.99 15.17 0.73
CA ILE A 146 5.56 16.08 1.79
C ILE A 146 4.10 16.51 1.57
N SER A 147 3.75 16.91 0.35
CA SER A 147 2.38 17.37 0.06
C SER A 147 1.35 16.26 0.22
N SER A 148 1.63 15.03 -0.22
CA SER A 148 0.71 13.91 -0.05
C SER A 148 0.55 13.48 1.41
N LEU A 149 1.62 13.57 2.22
CA LEU A 149 1.55 13.33 3.66
C LEU A 149 0.70 14.40 4.36
N LEU A 150 0.92 15.68 4.08
CA LEU A 150 0.12 16.77 4.66
C LEU A 150 -1.35 16.67 4.23
N LEU A 151 -1.60 16.36 2.98
CA LEU A 151 -2.96 16.12 2.47
C LEU A 151 -3.63 14.93 3.19
N THR A 152 -2.89 13.92 3.65
CA THR A 152 -3.47 12.85 4.47
C THR A 152 -4.04 13.38 5.79
N TYR A 153 -3.31 14.24 6.50
CA TYR A 153 -3.82 14.85 7.72
C TYR A 153 -5.05 15.74 7.44
N VAL A 154 -5.04 16.50 6.34
CA VAL A 154 -6.21 17.27 5.91
C VAL A 154 -7.39 16.35 5.61
N ALA A 155 -7.18 15.23 4.89
CA ALA A 155 -8.21 14.25 4.59
C ALA A 155 -8.86 13.68 5.87
N ILE A 156 -8.02 13.28 6.85
CA ILE A 156 -8.48 12.75 8.13
C ILE A 156 -9.26 13.82 8.91
N ALA A 157 -8.79 15.06 8.93
CA ALA A 157 -9.49 16.15 9.61
C ALA A 157 -10.85 16.45 8.94
N VAL A 158 -10.92 16.49 7.60
CA VAL A 158 -12.16 16.65 6.84
C VAL A 158 -13.11 15.47 7.10
N PHE A 159 -12.60 14.26 7.10
CA PHE A 159 -13.37 13.06 7.42
C PHE A 159 -14.02 13.15 8.80
N ASN A 160 -13.23 13.41 9.84
CA ASN A 160 -13.74 13.53 11.20
C ASN A 160 -14.77 14.65 11.33
N HIS A 161 -14.50 15.82 10.76
CA HIS A 161 -15.45 16.94 10.75
C HIS A 161 -16.79 16.55 10.10
N LEU A 162 -16.76 15.81 8.99
CA LEU A 162 -17.98 15.42 8.29
C LEU A 162 -18.74 14.29 9.03
N VAL A 163 -18.03 13.30 9.57
CA VAL A 163 -18.63 12.16 10.28
C VAL A 163 -19.17 12.56 11.65
N GLU A 164 -18.52 13.46 12.35
CA GLU A 164 -18.97 13.97 13.65
C GLU A 164 -20.03 15.08 13.55
N GLY A 165 -20.09 15.74 12.41
CA GLY A 165 -20.98 16.89 12.14
C GLY A 165 -22.09 16.57 11.13
N PRO A 166 -22.00 17.11 9.88
CA PRO A 166 -23.14 17.14 8.96
C PRO A 166 -23.57 15.78 8.41
N LEU A 167 -22.69 14.76 8.44
CA LEU A 167 -22.99 13.39 7.97
C LEU A 167 -23.24 12.41 9.12
N ARG A 168 -23.26 12.90 10.36
CA ARG A 168 -23.48 12.05 11.53
C ARG A 168 -24.89 11.46 11.50
N ASP A 169 -24.96 10.14 11.73
CA ASP A 169 -26.22 9.47 12.00
C ASP A 169 -26.69 9.83 13.44
N PRO A 170 -27.88 10.44 13.60
CA PRO A 170 -28.43 10.73 14.94
C PRO A 170 -28.57 9.52 15.84
N ALA A 171 -28.70 8.31 15.28
CA ALA A 171 -28.77 7.06 16.04
C ALA A 171 -27.42 6.59 16.56
N SER A 172 -26.30 7.12 16.06
CA SER A 172 -24.95 6.79 16.52
C SER A 172 -24.62 7.54 17.84
N LEU A 173 -24.82 6.87 18.99
CA LEU A 173 -24.69 7.53 20.29
C LEU A 173 -23.21 7.75 20.70
N ASN A 174 -22.47 6.65 20.91
CA ASN A 174 -21.13 6.70 21.52
C ASN A 174 -19.97 6.67 20.50
N LYS A 175 -20.24 6.27 19.26
CA LYS A 175 -19.26 6.22 18.18
C LYS A 175 -19.84 6.91 16.95
N PRO A 176 -19.50 8.18 16.73
CA PRO A 176 -19.99 8.90 15.56
C PRO A 176 -19.75 8.12 14.28
N SER A 177 -20.79 7.97 13.48
CA SER A 177 -20.72 7.30 12.18
C SER A 177 -21.69 7.95 11.21
N THR A 178 -21.46 7.75 9.93
CA THR A 178 -22.47 8.04 8.90
C THR A 178 -23.64 7.07 8.98
N MET A 179 -24.74 7.38 8.32
CA MET A 179 -25.83 6.43 8.12
C MET A 179 -25.32 5.11 7.58
N ALA A 180 -25.88 3.98 8.04
CA ALA A 180 -25.52 2.66 7.55
C ALA A 180 -25.88 2.53 6.05
N ILE A 181 -25.00 1.85 5.30
CA ILE A 181 -25.21 1.61 3.85
C ILE A 181 -26.35 0.63 3.55
N GLY A 182 -26.83 -0.09 4.61
CA GLY A 182 -27.84 -1.13 4.50
C GLY A 182 -27.23 -2.50 4.17
N GLU A 183 -27.82 -3.55 4.73
CA GLU A 183 -27.33 -4.94 4.56
C GLU A 183 -27.31 -5.38 3.08
N ALA A 184 -28.27 -4.93 2.29
CA ALA A 184 -28.34 -5.24 0.86
C ALA A 184 -27.14 -4.69 0.05
N ASN A 185 -26.49 -3.65 0.56
CA ASN A 185 -25.34 -2.99 -0.08
C ASN A 185 -24.00 -3.44 0.51
N MET A 186 -24.01 -4.41 1.43
CA MET A 186 -22.80 -5.03 1.95
C MET A 186 -22.14 -5.91 0.89
N LEU A 187 -20.80 -5.87 0.91
CA LEU A 187 -19.99 -6.70 0.02
C LEU A 187 -20.00 -8.14 0.53
N GLY A 188 -20.61 -9.05 -0.22
CA GLY A 188 -20.73 -10.46 0.15
C GLY A 188 -19.38 -11.19 0.25
N LEU A 189 -19.44 -12.44 0.69
CA LEU A 189 -18.29 -13.33 0.80
C LEU A 189 -18.03 -14.06 -0.51
N LEU A 190 -16.79 -14.42 -0.76
CA LEU A 190 -16.36 -15.27 -1.87
C LEU A 190 -16.83 -16.72 -1.59
N PRO A 191 -17.44 -17.38 -2.56
CA PRO A 191 -17.88 -18.75 -2.39
C PRO A 191 -16.74 -19.68 -1.96
N GLY A 192 -16.88 -20.34 -0.82
CA GLY A 192 -15.92 -21.33 -0.32
C GLY A 192 -14.68 -20.80 0.43
N LEU A 193 -14.54 -19.47 0.58
CA LEU A 193 -13.36 -18.88 1.25
C LEU A 193 -13.69 -18.06 2.50
N ASP A 194 -14.95 -17.74 2.76
CA ASP A 194 -15.40 -16.84 3.84
C ASP A 194 -14.61 -15.52 3.93
N VAL A 195 -14.13 -15.04 2.80
CA VAL A 195 -13.41 -13.76 2.64
C VAL A 195 -14.23 -12.88 1.71
N HIS A 196 -14.33 -11.60 2.01
CA HIS A 196 -15.12 -10.66 1.21
C HIS A 196 -14.55 -10.44 -0.21
N TRP A 197 -15.42 -10.06 -1.16
CA TRP A 197 -15.06 -9.77 -2.56
C TRP A 197 -13.98 -8.71 -2.74
N GLY A 198 -13.67 -7.93 -1.73
CA GLY A 198 -12.58 -6.96 -1.75
C GLY A 198 -11.22 -7.57 -2.10
N LEU A 199 -10.96 -8.83 -1.71
CA LEU A 199 -9.75 -9.54 -2.11
C LEU A 199 -9.70 -9.75 -3.62
N ALA A 200 -10.81 -10.16 -4.23
CA ALA A 200 -10.90 -10.33 -5.69
C ALA A 200 -10.67 -8.99 -6.42
N PHE A 201 -11.20 -7.89 -5.90
CA PHE A 201 -10.96 -6.55 -6.44
C PHE A 201 -9.48 -6.16 -6.33
N GLY A 202 -8.83 -6.44 -5.20
CA GLY A 202 -7.40 -6.22 -5.02
C GLY A 202 -6.55 -7.02 -6.03
N LEU A 203 -6.83 -8.30 -6.19
CA LEU A 203 -6.14 -9.17 -7.15
C LEU A 203 -6.36 -8.69 -8.59
N ALA A 204 -7.60 -8.38 -8.97
CA ALA A 204 -7.92 -7.85 -10.28
C ALA A 204 -7.20 -6.52 -10.56
N ALA A 205 -7.16 -5.62 -9.57
CA ALA A 205 -6.44 -4.35 -9.67
C ALA A 205 -4.92 -4.57 -9.82
N CYS A 206 -4.32 -5.55 -9.14
CA CYS A 206 -2.91 -5.91 -9.32
C CYS A 206 -2.61 -6.44 -10.72
N VAL A 207 -3.46 -7.33 -11.23
CA VAL A 207 -3.31 -7.85 -12.60
C VAL A 207 -3.47 -6.71 -13.62
N ALA A 208 -4.49 -5.88 -13.47
CA ALA A 208 -4.71 -4.72 -14.33
C ALA A 208 -3.53 -3.73 -14.29
N ALA A 209 -3.01 -3.43 -13.10
CA ALA A 209 -1.83 -2.58 -12.93
C ALA A 209 -0.57 -3.20 -13.57
N TYR A 210 -0.38 -4.51 -13.42
CA TYR A 210 0.73 -5.22 -14.06
C TYR A 210 0.64 -5.15 -15.58
N VAL A 211 -0.54 -5.45 -16.15
CA VAL A 211 -0.78 -5.36 -17.60
C VAL A 211 -0.57 -3.92 -18.07
N LEU A 212 -1.13 -2.94 -17.36
CA LEU A 212 -0.97 -1.53 -17.67
C LEU A 212 0.52 -1.14 -17.73
N VAL A 213 1.28 -1.46 -16.69
CA VAL A 213 2.68 -1.05 -16.57
C VAL A 213 3.58 -1.81 -17.54
N ARG A 214 3.36 -3.11 -17.75
CA ARG A 214 4.28 -3.96 -18.51
C ARG A 214 3.91 -4.13 -19.97
N HIS A 215 2.63 -4.11 -20.32
CA HIS A 215 2.13 -4.52 -21.63
C HIS A 215 1.41 -3.41 -22.40
N THR A 216 1.40 -2.14 -21.91
CA THR A 216 0.76 -1.04 -22.64
C THR A 216 1.74 0.06 -23.02
N THR A 217 1.39 0.83 -24.04
CA THR A 217 2.14 2.03 -24.47
C THR A 217 2.15 3.12 -23.39
N LEU A 218 1.04 3.22 -22.60
CA LEU A 218 0.96 4.14 -21.48
C LEU A 218 1.97 3.76 -20.40
N GLY A 219 2.05 2.48 -20.02
CA GLY A 219 3.02 2.00 -19.04
C GLY A 219 4.46 2.18 -19.51
N PHE A 220 4.73 1.99 -20.79
CA PHE A 220 6.03 2.27 -21.38
C PHE A 220 6.39 3.77 -21.27
N ALA A 221 5.47 4.67 -21.64
CA ALA A 221 5.66 6.12 -21.52
C ALA A 221 5.89 6.57 -20.07
N VAL A 222 5.12 6.02 -19.12
CA VAL A 222 5.27 6.30 -17.69
C VAL A 222 6.66 5.91 -17.19
N ARG A 223 7.18 4.74 -17.57
CA ARG A 223 8.53 4.30 -17.16
C ARG A 223 9.64 5.18 -17.75
N ILE A 224 9.47 5.68 -19.00
CA ILE A 224 10.41 6.66 -19.57
C ILE A 224 10.40 7.94 -18.75
N VAL A 225 9.22 8.44 -18.35
CA VAL A 225 9.09 9.62 -17.49
C VAL A 225 9.79 9.40 -16.15
N GLY A 226 9.58 8.23 -15.52
CA GLY A 226 10.22 7.87 -14.25
C GLY A 226 11.74 7.77 -14.34
N GLY A 227 12.28 7.33 -15.50
CA GLY A 227 13.72 7.28 -15.74
C GLY A 227 14.35 8.65 -15.97
N ASN A 228 13.75 9.48 -16.83
CA ASN A 228 14.22 10.84 -17.10
C ASN A 228 13.09 11.70 -17.68
N ALA A 229 12.46 12.51 -16.85
CA ALA A 229 11.35 13.39 -17.23
C ALA A 229 11.76 14.46 -18.27
N ARG A 230 13.04 14.90 -18.28
CA ARG A 230 13.53 15.88 -19.29
C ARG A 230 13.65 15.22 -20.67
N ALA A 231 14.25 14.03 -20.73
CA ALA A 231 14.35 13.28 -21.98
C ALA A 231 12.96 12.90 -22.53
N ALA A 232 12.03 12.51 -21.65
CA ALA A 232 10.64 12.22 -22.01
C ALA A 232 9.96 13.44 -22.68
N ARG A 233 10.15 14.65 -22.15
CA ARG A 233 9.62 15.89 -22.76
C ARG A 233 10.23 16.16 -24.12
N LEU A 234 11.54 15.98 -24.29
CA LEU A 234 12.22 16.14 -25.57
C LEU A 234 11.74 15.12 -26.62
N ALA A 235 11.35 13.92 -26.18
CA ALA A 235 10.72 12.90 -27.02
C ALA A 235 9.22 13.16 -27.31
N GLY A 236 8.66 14.31 -26.90
CA GLY A 236 7.28 14.69 -27.17
C GLY A 236 6.23 14.08 -26.24
N LEU A 237 6.63 13.41 -25.14
CA LEU A 237 5.68 12.83 -24.19
C LEU A 237 5.04 13.91 -23.31
N ARG A 238 3.73 13.79 -23.04
CA ARG A 238 2.98 14.67 -22.15
C ARG A 238 3.24 14.30 -20.69
N VAL A 239 4.42 14.62 -20.16
CA VAL A 239 4.90 14.23 -18.83
C VAL A 239 3.85 14.56 -17.73
N ASN A 240 3.30 15.79 -17.73
CA ASN A 240 2.33 16.20 -16.71
C ASN A 240 1.08 15.32 -16.71
N GLY A 241 0.52 15.01 -17.89
CA GLY A 241 -0.65 14.15 -18.01
C GLY A 241 -0.38 12.71 -17.57
N LEU A 242 0.81 12.16 -17.89
CA LEU A 242 1.21 10.81 -17.48
C LEU A 242 1.38 10.70 -15.96
N VAL A 243 2.01 11.70 -15.33
CA VAL A 243 2.14 11.77 -13.88
C VAL A 243 0.79 11.87 -13.18
N LEU A 244 -0.09 12.79 -13.64
CA LEU A 244 -1.43 12.93 -13.08
C LEU A 244 -2.26 11.65 -13.25
N ALA A 245 -2.15 10.97 -14.39
CA ALA A 245 -2.85 9.70 -14.62
C ALA A 245 -2.38 8.60 -13.65
N THR A 246 -1.07 8.46 -13.40
CA THR A 246 -0.56 7.47 -12.43
C THR A 246 -0.98 7.81 -11.00
N CYS A 247 -0.98 9.08 -10.61
CA CYS A 247 -1.48 9.53 -9.32
C CYS A 247 -2.99 9.26 -9.18
N ALA A 248 -3.78 9.56 -10.21
CA ALA A 248 -5.21 9.30 -10.21
C ALA A 248 -5.53 7.80 -10.12
N LEU A 249 -4.82 6.95 -10.89
CA LEU A 249 -5.00 5.50 -10.82
C LEU A 249 -4.59 4.93 -9.46
N GLY A 250 -3.47 5.39 -8.90
CA GLY A 250 -3.06 5.01 -7.56
C GLY A 250 -4.08 5.44 -6.50
N GLY A 251 -4.54 6.68 -6.57
CA GLY A 251 -5.58 7.21 -5.68
C GLY A 251 -6.91 6.47 -5.82
N ALA A 252 -7.31 6.10 -7.05
CA ALA A 252 -8.49 5.28 -7.28
C ALA A 252 -8.39 3.92 -6.59
N ALA A 253 -7.22 3.26 -6.63
CA ALA A 253 -7.03 1.99 -5.93
C ALA A 253 -7.18 2.17 -4.40
N ALA A 254 -6.59 3.21 -3.80
CA ALA A 254 -6.77 3.49 -2.37
C ALA A 254 -8.21 3.87 -2.02
N GLY A 255 -8.90 4.65 -2.88
CA GLY A 255 -10.32 4.97 -2.69
C GLY A 255 -11.22 3.74 -2.76
N LEU A 256 -10.90 2.79 -3.65
CA LEU A 256 -11.56 1.49 -3.71
C LEU A 256 -11.31 0.68 -2.42
N ALA A 257 -10.10 0.72 -1.84
CA ALA A 257 -9.83 0.11 -0.54
C ALA A 257 -10.76 0.66 0.54
N GLY A 258 -10.96 1.98 0.58
CA GLY A 258 -11.88 2.62 1.51
C GLY A 258 -13.34 2.17 1.32
N MET A 259 -13.79 2.07 0.08
CA MET A 259 -15.12 1.49 -0.23
C MET A 259 -15.22 0.05 0.26
N VAL A 260 -14.20 -0.78 0.03
CA VAL A 260 -14.18 -2.18 0.50
C VAL A 260 -14.28 -2.24 2.02
N GLU A 261 -13.52 -1.42 2.76
CA GLU A 261 -13.59 -1.37 4.22
C GLU A 261 -14.99 -0.98 4.72
N VAL A 262 -15.64 -0.02 4.08
CA VAL A 262 -17.01 0.37 4.41
C VAL A 262 -18.00 -0.73 4.07
N ALA A 263 -17.93 -1.30 2.88
CA ALA A 263 -18.93 -2.23 2.37
C ALA A 263 -18.75 -3.67 2.90
N ALA A 264 -17.53 -4.07 3.31
CA ALA A 264 -17.26 -5.42 3.78
C ALA A 264 -17.13 -5.56 5.30
N VAL A 265 -16.70 -4.48 5.99
CA VAL A 265 -16.31 -4.59 7.39
C VAL A 265 -17.18 -3.69 8.29
N HIS A 266 -17.31 -2.41 7.94
CA HIS A 266 -17.86 -1.43 8.87
C HIS A 266 -19.35 -1.13 8.67
N GLY A 267 -19.89 -1.30 7.49
CA GLY A 267 -21.28 -0.94 7.14
C GLY A 267 -21.59 0.56 7.18
N SER A 268 -20.66 1.39 7.65
CA SER A 268 -20.74 2.86 7.72
C SER A 268 -19.35 3.45 7.81
N ALA A 269 -19.19 4.74 7.51
CA ALA A 269 -17.93 5.43 7.76
C ALA A 269 -17.87 5.92 9.21
N ASN A 270 -16.82 5.55 9.91
CA ASN A 270 -16.55 5.93 11.31
C ASN A 270 -15.03 5.95 11.56
N ALA A 271 -14.61 6.41 12.73
CA ALA A 271 -13.19 6.56 13.08
C ALA A 271 -12.33 5.28 12.91
N SER A 272 -12.94 4.07 12.91
CA SER A 272 -12.21 2.82 12.66
C SER A 272 -11.73 2.67 11.22
N LEU A 273 -12.21 3.49 10.29
CA LEU A 273 -11.71 3.51 8.91
C LEU A 273 -10.27 4.05 8.84
N ILE A 274 -9.84 4.83 9.85
CA ILE A 274 -8.48 5.32 10.00
C ILE A 274 -7.63 4.21 10.65
N ALA A 275 -7.43 3.12 9.93
CA ALA A 275 -6.77 1.92 10.44
C ALA A 275 -5.28 1.83 10.09
N GLY A 276 -4.74 2.79 9.32
CA GLY A 276 -3.34 2.81 8.92
C GLY A 276 -3.00 1.91 7.74
N TYR A 277 -3.98 1.40 7.02
CA TYR A 277 -3.76 0.56 5.83
C TYR A 277 -2.98 1.28 4.74
N GLY A 278 -3.16 2.60 4.58
CA GLY A 278 -2.40 3.39 3.64
C GLY A 278 -0.92 3.46 3.99
N TYR A 279 -0.59 3.58 5.26
CA TYR A 279 0.81 3.55 5.73
C TYR A 279 1.42 2.16 5.60
N ALA A 280 0.70 1.11 5.98
CA ALA A 280 1.15 -0.26 5.80
C ALA A 280 1.29 -0.62 4.31
N GLY A 281 0.44 -0.07 3.44
CA GLY A 281 0.54 -0.20 1.98
C GLY A 281 1.86 0.35 1.41
N ILE A 282 2.43 1.39 2.03
CA ILE A 282 3.75 1.90 1.65
C ILE A 282 4.80 0.80 1.88
N LEU A 283 4.81 0.18 3.05
CA LEU A 283 5.72 -0.91 3.38
C LEU A 283 5.57 -2.09 2.41
N VAL A 284 4.32 -2.47 2.10
CA VAL A 284 4.03 -3.52 1.10
C VAL A 284 4.64 -3.16 -0.25
N ALA A 285 4.43 -1.94 -0.74
CA ALA A 285 4.94 -1.49 -2.04
C ALA A 285 6.47 -1.50 -2.11
N PHE A 286 7.15 -1.10 -1.01
CA PHE A 286 8.61 -1.11 -0.92
C PHE A 286 9.16 -2.53 -0.89
N ILE A 287 8.65 -3.42 -0.05
CA ILE A 287 9.10 -4.82 0.00
C ILE A 287 8.85 -5.50 -1.35
N ALA A 288 7.71 -5.24 -1.99
CA ALA A 288 7.37 -5.72 -3.33
C ALA A 288 8.16 -5.04 -4.45
N ARG A 289 9.05 -4.07 -4.13
CA ARG A 289 9.81 -3.28 -5.09
C ARG A 289 8.93 -2.67 -6.18
N GLN A 290 7.77 -2.19 -5.79
CA GLN A 290 6.79 -1.53 -6.66
C GLN A 290 6.29 -2.41 -7.83
N ASN A 291 6.48 -3.72 -7.73
CA ASN A 291 5.96 -4.68 -8.69
C ASN A 291 4.52 -5.08 -8.32
N PRO A 292 3.52 -4.79 -9.17
CA PRO A 292 2.12 -5.07 -8.83
C PRO A 292 1.83 -6.54 -8.47
N LEU A 293 2.48 -7.51 -9.11
CA LEU A 293 2.27 -8.92 -8.78
C LEU A 293 2.94 -9.34 -7.47
N ALA A 294 4.10 -8.75 -7.14
CA ALA A 294 4.79 -9.03 -5.89
C ALA A 294 4.09 -8.38 -4.68
N ILE A 295 3.22 -7.38 -4.89
CA ILE A 295 2.40 -6.77 -3.85
C ILE A 295 1.52 -7.83 -3.17
N VAL A 296 0.95 -8.77 -3.92
CA VAL A 296 0.00 -9.76 -3.39
C VAL A 296 0.60 -10.61 -2.26
N PRO A 297 1.69 -11.38 -2.47
CA PRO A 297 2.27 -12.19 -1.39
C PRO A 297 2.78 -11.36 -0.22
N VAL A 298 3.30 -10.15 -0.46
CA VAL A 298 3.76 -9.26 0.61
C VAL A 298 2.58 -8.74 1.43
N ALA A 299 1.47 -8.37 0.77
CA ALA A 299 0.25 -7.94 1.46
C ALA A 299 -0.37 -9.07 2.30
N VAL A 300 -0.32 -10.32 1.82
CA VAL A 300 -0.76 -11.48 2.60
C VAL A 300 0.13 -11.66 3.84
N LEU A 301 1.45 -11.53 3.71
CA LEU A 301 2.37 -11.62 4.84
C LEU A 301 2.07 -10.54 5.90
N LEU A 302 1.97 -9.27 5.49
CA LEU A 302 1.71 -8.16 6.41
C LEU A 302 0.27 -8.15 6.93
N GLY A 303 -0.69 -8.59 6.13
CA GLY A 303 -2.07 -8.82 6.56
C GLY A 303 -2.16 -9.89 7.66
N GLY A 304 -1.37 -10.96 7.53
CA GLY A 304 -1.24 -12.00 8.55
C GLY A 304 -0.62 -11.47 9.85
N ILE A 305 0.45 -10.70 9.74
CA ILE A 305 1.05 -10.01 10.89
C ILE A 305 -0.03 -9.14 11.57
N SER A 306 -0.76 -8.31 10.84
CA SER A 306 -1.83 -7.47 11.38
C SER A 306 -2.97 -8.30 12.00
N ALA A 307 -3.34 -9.44 11.41
CA ALA A 307 -4.39 -10.32 11.93
C ALA A 307 -4.01 -10.98 13.27
N SER A 308 -2.71 -11.15 13.53
CA SER A 308 -2.20 -11.80 14.75
C SER A 308 -2.30 -10.92 16.00
N GLY A 309 -2.50 -9.60 15.88
CA GLY A 309 -2.52 -8.66 17.02
C GLY A 309 -3.52 -9.04 18.09
N GLY A 310 -4.76 -9.40 17.71
CA GLY A 310 -5.76 -9.86 18.66
C GLY A 310 -5.40 -11.17 19.39
N MET A 311 -4.53 -12.02 18.81
CA MET A 311 -4.02 -13.20 19.50
C MET A 311 -2.95 -12.83 20.54
N LEU A 312 -2.06 -11.91 20.22
CA LEU A 312 -1.06 -11.38 21.15
C LEU A 312 -1.74 -10.72 22.35
N GLN A 313 -2.77 -9.93 22.11
CA GLN A 313 -3.52 -9.27 23.18
C GLN A 313 -4.18 -10.29 24.12
N ARG A 314 -4.83 -11.32 23.59
CA ARG A 314 -5.50 -12.34 24.41
C ARG A 314 -4.57 -13.29 25.16
N ARG A 315 -3.35 -13.53 24.65
CA ARG A 315 -2.44 -14.54 25.20
C ARG A 315 -1.31 -13.97 26.04
N LEU A 316 -0.83 -12.78 25.70
CA LEU A 316 0.32 -12.14 26.34
C LEU A 316 -0.03 -10.77 26.95
N ASP A 317 -1.30 -10.37 26.88
CA ASP A 317 -1.79 -9.05 27.32
C ASP A 317 -1.05 -7.87 26.64
N LEU A 318 -0.45 -8.14 25.45
CA LEU A 318 0.22 -7.15 24.66
C LEU A 318 -0.80 -6.33 23.86
N PRO A 319 -0.69 -4.99 23.84
CA PRO A 319 -1.55 -4.15 22.99
C PRO A 319 -1.50 -4.58 21.52
N ASP A 320 -2.63 -4.49 20.81
CA ASP A 320 -2.68 -4.75 19.35
C ASP A 320 -1.68 -3.89 18.59
N ALA A 321 -1.37 -2.69 19.08
CA ALA A 321 -0.32 -1.80 18.58
C ALA A 321 1.09 -2.43 18.53
N THR A 322 1.36 -3.50 19.28
CA THR A 322 2.65 -4.22 19.22
C THR A 322 2.98 -4.70 17.81
N VAL A 323 1.97 -5.08 17.04
CA VAL A 323 2.12 -5.50 15.64
C VAL A 323 2.53 -4.32 14.75
N LEU A 324 2.04 -3.11 15.06
CA LEU A 324 2.43 -1.89 14.35
C LEU A 324 3.90 -1.54 14.59
N VAL A 325 4.44 -1.84 15.79
CA VAL A 325 5.87 -1.70 16.08
C VAL A 325 6.70 -2.61 15.19
N LEU A 326 6.30 -3.88 15.03
CA LEU A 326 6.97 -4.81 14.11
C LEU A 326 6.95 -4.27 12.67
N GLN A 327 5.81 -3.77 12.21
CA GLN A 327 5.67 -3.19 10.87
C GLN A 327 6.54 -1.93 10.70
N GLY A 328 6.58 -1.05 11.71
CA GLY A 328 7.43 0.14 11.71
C GLY A 328 8.92 -0.21 11.67
N VAL A 329 9.37 -1.17 12.48
CA VAL A 329 10.74 -1.69 12.46
C VAL A 329 11.07 -2.28 11.09
N ALA A 330 10.16 -3.10 10.54
CA ALA A 330 10.33 -3.67 9.22
C ALA A 330 10.48 -2.60 8.13
N PHE A 331 9.67 -1.52 8.22
CA PHE A 331 9.75 -0.40 7.29
C PHE A 331 11.11 0.30 7.32
N VAL A 332 11.61 0.63 8.52
CA VAL A 332 12.90 1.30 8.67
C VAL A 332 14.05 0.40 8.18
N VAL A 333 14.04 -0.89 8.51
CA VAL A 333 15.07 -1.83 8.08
C VAL A 333 15.04 -2.05 6.57
N VAL A 334 13.86 -2.15 5.97
CA VAL A 334 13.72 -2.28 4.51
C VAL A 334 14.22 -1.03 3.79
N LEU A 335 13.85 0.19 4.26
CA LEU A 335 14.38 1.43 3.69
C LEU A 335 15.90 1.53 3.81
N ALA A 336 16.45 1.17 4.97
CA ALA A 336 17.91 1.14 5.16
C ALA A 336 18.58 0.14 4.21
N SER A 337 17.96 -1.02 3.96
CA SER A 337 18.48 -2.04 3.07
C SER A 337 18.49 -1.62 1.59
N GLU A 338 17.60 -0.73 1.18
CA GLU A 338 17.58 -0.19 -0.19
C GLU A 338 18.88 0.52 -0.56
N THR A 339 19.56 1.12 0.42
CA THR A 339 20.87 1.75 0.20
C THR A 339 21.98 0.75 -0.13
N LEU A 340 21.78 -0.52 0.16
CA LEU A 340 22.72 -1.61 -0.14
C LEU A 340 22.60 -2.12 -1.59
N TYR A 341 21.46 -1.85 -2.26
CA TYR A 341 21.28 -2.23 -3.65
C TYR A 341 22.26 -1.48 -4.56
N GLY A 342 22.93 -2.21 -5.42
CA GLY A 342 23.90 -1.67 -6.37
C GLY A 342 25.33 -1.48 -5.83
N ARG A 343 25.53 -1.44 -4.51
CA ARG A 343 26.89 -1.38 -3.94
C ARG A 343 27.63 -2.71 -4.05
N TRP A 344 26.94 -3.82 -3.92
CA TRP A 344 27.51 -5.16 -4.10
C TRP A 344 27.94 -5.42 -5.55
N SER A 345 27.17 -4.90 -6.52
CA SER A 345 27.53 -4.99 -7.94
C SER A 345 28.74 -4.11 -8.31
N GLN A 346 28.88 -2.93 -7.71
CA GLN A 346 29.99 -2.01 -8.02
C GLN A 346 31.30 -2.43 -7.37
N ASN A 347 31.30 -2.94 -6.13
CA ASN A 347 32.52 -3.36 -5.45
C ASN A 347 33.19 -4.57 -6.11
N ASN A 348 32.45 -5.42 -6.83
CA ASN A 348 33.02 -6.55 -7.56
C ASN A 348 33.55 -6.19 -8.96
N VAL A 349 33.17 -5.04 -9.52
CA VAL A 349 33.75 -4.52 -10.77
C VAL A 349 35.09 -3.83 -10.50
N VAL A 350 35.23 -3.15 -9.35
CA VAL A 350 36.49 -2.48 -8.95
C VAL A 350 37.50 -3.50 -8.42
N GLY A 351 37.08 -4.61 -7.81
CA GLY A 351 37.97 -5.68 -7.35
C GLY A 351 38.50 -6.62 -8.45
N GLY A 352 37.94 -6.55 -9.67
CA GLY A 352 38.33 -7.40 -10.82
C GLY A 352 39.26 -6.73 -11.84
N SER A 353 39.54 -5.45 -11.71
CA SER A 353 40.46 -4.68 -12.59
C SER A 353 41.73 -4.21 -11.88
N GLY A 354 42.39 -5.15 -11.18
CA GLY A 354 43.76 -5.01 -10.76
C GLY A 354 44.71 -5.21 -11.95
N GLY A 355 44.73 -4.24 -12.89
CA GLY A 355 45.62 -4.25 -14.04
C GLY A 355 45.59 -2.89 -14.71
N GLY A 356 46.53 -2.01 -14.31
CA GLY A 356 47.17 -0.92 -15.07
C GLY A 356 46.29 -0.12 -16.06
N ALA A 357 45.71 0.98 -15.59
CA ALA A 357 45.47 2.12 -16.47
C ALA A 357 46.18 3.34 -15.85
N ALA A 358 47.21 3.81 -16.56
CA ALA A 358 47.92 5.03 -16.20
C ALA A 358 46.99 6.26 -16.24
N PRO A 359 47.21 7.27 -15.38
CA PRO A 359 46.41 8.48 -15.40
C PRO A 359 46.67 9.31 -16.65
N LEU A 360 45.59 9.71 -17.33
CA LEU A 360 45.64 10.67 -18.44
C LEU A 360 46.03 12.05 -17.89
N PRO A 361 46.90 12.83 -18.66
CA PRO A 361 47.30 14.16 -18.23
C PRO A 361 46.16 15.17 -18.31
N PRO A 362 46.20 16.25 -17.51
CA PRO A 362 45.17 17.28 -17.50
C PRO A 362 45.15 18.03 -18.81
N ARG A 363 43.96 18.23 -19.39
CA ARG A 363 43.75 19.10 -20.54
C ARG A 363 43.82 20.55 -20.10
N ALA A 364 44.69 21.30 -20.79
CA ALA A 364 44.82 22.76 -20.70
C ALA A 364 43.58 23.48 -21.27
#